data_d6a1954d5b1cf53c3dc24fb1595d03e2
#
_entry.id   d6a1954d5b1cf53c3dc24fb1595d03e2
#
_cell.length_a   1.000
_cell.length_b   1.000
_cell.length_c   1.000
_cell.angle_alpha   90.00
_cell.angle_beta   90.00
_cell.angle_gamma   90.00
#
_symmetry.space_group_name_H-M   'P 1'
#
loop_
_entity.id
_entity.type
_entity.pdbx_description
1 polymer ?
#
loop_
_entity_poly.entity_id
_entity_poly.type
_entity_poly.pdbx_seq_one_letter_code
_entity_poly.pdbx_strand_id
1 'polypeptide(L)'
;MKSLVKILAKKKLKVSFCESCTGGLLASTITSISGASKVFDLGFVTYSNQAKIKILKVNKNIIKKYGAVSHECCLSMVKNLSKISKA
;
A
#
# COMPACT_ATOMS: atom_id res chain seq x y z
N MET A 1 3.80 -3.67 -14.64
CA MET A 1 4.74 -3.80 -13.51
C MET A 1 6.21 -3.90 -13.89
N LYS A 2 6.55 -4.59 -14.99
CA LYS A 2 7.96 -4.67 -15.42
C LYS A 2 8.60 -3.30 -15.62
N SER A 3 7.90 -2.39 -16.28
CA SER A 3 8.38 -1.02 -16.50
C SER A 3 8.59 -0.28 -15.18
N LEU A 4 7.68 -0.46 -14.23
CA LEU A 4 7.80 0.17 -12.91
C LEU A 4 9.03 -0.36 -12.16
N VAL A 5 9.25 -1.67 -12.16
CA VAL A 5 10.42 -2.28 -11.50
C VAL A 5 11.72 -1.73 -12.09
N LYS A 6 11.81 -1.63 -13.43
CA LYS A 6 13.00 -1.07 -14.10
C LYS A 6 13.24 0.38 -13.74
N ILE A 7 12.19 1.20 -13.73
CA ILE A 7 12.30 2.63 -13.40
C ILE A 7 12.74 2.83 -11.95
N LEU A 8 12.13 2.10 -11.02
CA LEU A 8 12.47 2.20 -9.61
C LEU A 8 13.89 1.75 -9.33
N ALA A 9 14.31 0.64 -9.96
CA ALA A 9 15.69 0.15 -9.82
C ALA A 9 16.70 1.17 -10.33
N LYS A 10 16.44 1.76 -11.51
CA LYS A 10 17.31 2.77 -12.11
C LYS A 10 17.43 4.01 -11.22
N LYS A 11 16.33 4.43 -10.60
CA LYS A 11 16.30 5.61 -9.73
C LYS A 11 16.69 5.31 -8.28
N LYS A 12 16.95 4.05 -7.96
CA LYS A 12 17.24 3.59 -6.58
C LYS A 12 16.13 3.95 -5.61
N LEU A 13 14.89 3.78 -6.06
CA LEU A 13 13.68 4.04 -5.26
C LEU A 13 12.98 2.73 -4.93
N LYS A 14 12.20 2.77 -3.87
CA LYS A 14 11.38 1.64 -3.45
C LYS A 14 9.90 2.01 -3.47
N VAL A 15 9.05 0.99 -3.57
CA VAL A 15 7.60 1.12 -3.53
C VAL A 15 7.03 0.24 -2.45
N SER A 16 5.95 0.68 -1.85
CA SER A 16 5.15 -0.10 -0.92
C SER A 16 3.68 0.05 -1.28
N PHE A 17 2.89 -0.95 -0.90
CA PHE A 17 1.46 -0.94 -1.18
C PHE A 17 0.65 -1.14 0.09
N CYS A 18 -0.49 -0.47 0.16
CA CYS A 18 -1.56 -0.86 1.07
C CYS A 18 -2.80 -1.13 0.23
N GLU A 19 -3.33 -2.33 0.38
CA GLU A 19 -4.42 -2.84 -0.43
C GLU A 19 -5.60 -3.22 0.45
N SER A 20 -6.79 -3.15 -0.11
CA SER A 20 -8.02 -3.60 0.54
C SER A 20 -8.76 -4.56 -0.39
N CYS A 21 -9.59 -4.04 -1.29
CA CYS A 21 -10.43 -4.87 -2.17
C CYS A 21 -9.64 -5.72 -3.16
N THR A 22 -8.42 -5.35 -3.50
CA THR A 22 -7.54 -6.12 -4.38
C THR A 22 -6.92 -7.34 -3.71
N GLY A 23 -6.98 -7.42 -2.37
CA GLY A 23 -6.58 -8.61 -1.61
C GLY A 23 -5.13 -9.03 -1.73
N GLY A 24 -4.24 -8.12 -2.10
CA GLY A 24 -2.81 -8.41 -2.26
C GLY A 24 -2.38 -8.58 -3.72
N LEU A 25 -3.25 -8.27 -4.67
CA LEU A 25 -2.94 -8.42 -6.09
C LEU A 25 -1.75 -7.56 -6.54
N LEU A 26 -1.64 -6.33 -6.04
CA LEU A 26 -0.51 -5.45 -6.38
C LEU A 26 0.81 -6.04 -5.89
N ALA A 27 0.86 -6.47 -4.64
CA ALA A 27 2.04 -7.09 -4.05
C ALA A 27 2.41 -8.38 -4.78
N SER A 28 1.42 -9.22 -5.06
CA SER A 28 1.61 -10.47 -5.81
C SER A 28 2.15 -10.19 -7.21
N THR A 29 1.61 -9.20 -7.89
CA THR A 29 2.02 -8.86 -9.25
C THR A 29 3.47 -8.37 -9.29
N ILE A 30 3.85 -7.44 -8.41
CA ILE A 30 5.22 -6.90 -8.42
C ILE A 30 6.24 -7.97 -8.02
N THR A 31 5.93 -8.82 -7.06
CA THR A 31 6.86 -9.86 -6.60
C THR A 31 7.07 -10.96 -7.62
N SER A 32 6.20 -11.07 -8.62
CA SER A 32 6.39 -12.01 -9.73
C SER A 32 7.45 -11.53 -10.73
N ILE A 33 7.90 -10.29 -10.64
CA ILE A 33 8.85 -9.68 -11.57
C ILE A 33 10.27 -9.89 -11.05
N SER A 34 11.19 -10.32 -11.92
CA SER A 34 12.61 -10.45 -11.58
C SER A 34 13.18 -9.09 -11.16
N GLY A 35 13.92 -9.06 -10.07
CA GLY A 35 14.49 -7.84 -9.51
C GLY A 35 13.59 -7.08 -8.55
N ALA A 36 12.38 -7.58 -8.30
CA ALA A 36 11.42 -6.92 -7.41
C ALA A 36 11.95 -6.72 -5.99
N SER A 37 12.77 -7.64 -5.48
CA SER A 37 13.32 -7.54 -4.13
C SER A 37 14.14 -6.28 -3.88
N LYS A 38 14.66 -5.68 -4.93
CA LYS A 38 15.45 -4.44 -4.84
C LYS A 38 14.57 -3.18 -4.76
N VAL A 39 13.32 -3.28 -5.19
CA VAL A 39 12.44 -2.12 -5.34
C VAL A 39 11.16 -2.20 -4.52
N PHE A 40 10.79 -3.38 -4.04
CA PHE A 40 9.58 -3.57 -3.22
C PHE A 40 9.97 -3.70 -1.76
N ASP A 41 9.46 -2.78 -0.93
CA ASP A 41 9.74 -2.80 0.51
C ASP A 41 8.74 -3.68 1.26
N LEU A 42 7.48 -3.28 1.26
CA LEU A 42 6.43 -4.02 1.98
C LEU A 42 5.05 -3.77 1.37
N GLY A 43 4.12 -4.63 1.75
CA GLY A 43 2.71 -4.47 1.40
C GLY A 43 1.83 -4.90 2.56
N PHE A 44 0.78 -4.15 2.81
CA PHE A 44 -0.26 -4.51 3.76
C PHE A 44 -1.56 -4.79 3.03
N VAL A 45 -2.27 -5.81 3.47
CA VAL A 45 -3.65 -6.06 3.04
C VAL A 45 -4.54 -5.79 4.25
N THR A 46 -5.08 -4.58 4.30
CA THR A 46 -5.98 -4.17 5.39
C THR A 46 -7.41 -4.18 4.88
N TYR A 47 -7.94 -5.40 4.73
CA TYR A 47 -9.24 -5.62 4.12
C TYR A 47 -10.39 -5.11 4.97
N SER A 48 -10.38 -5.43 6.27
CA SER A 48 -11.43 -5.01 7.19
C SER A 48 -11.23 -3.57 7.67
N ASN A 49 -12.31 -2.94 8.11
CA ASN A 49 -12.22 -1.61 8.74
C ASN A 49 -11.34 -1.65 9.98
N GLN A 50 -11.45 -2.71 10.77
CA GLN A 50 -10.64 -2.88 11.98
C GLN A 50 -9.14 -2.95 11.64
N ALA A 51 -8.78 -3.68 10.57
CA ALA A 51 -7.39 -3.75 10.12
C ALA A 51 -6.87 -2.38 9.66
N LYS A 52 -7.69 -1.61 8.94
CA LYS A 52 -7.32 -0.24 8.54
C LYS A 52 -7.02 0.64 9.75
N ILE A 53 -7.85 0.55 10.77
CA ILE A 53 -7.70 1.33 12.01
C ILE A 53 -6.49 0.86 12.82
N LYS A 54 -6.36 -0.44 13.02
CA LYS A 54 -5.36 -1.03 13.91
C LYS A 54 -3.95 -0.97 13.31
N ILE A 55 -3.80 -1.31 12.05
CA ILE A 55 -2.49 -1.44 11.41
C ILE A 55 -2.06 -0.14 10.76
N LEU A 56 -2.92 0.46 9.95
CA LEU A 56 -2.61 1.71 9.24
C LEU A 56 -3.05 2.95 10.00
N LYS A 57 -3.56 2.79 11.21
CA LYS A 57 -3.94 3.92 12.08
C LYS A 57 -4.93 4.90 11.43
N VAL A 58 -5.77 4.40 10.54
CA VAL A 58 -6.84 5.21 9.96
C VAL A 58 -7.81 5.61 11.07
N ASN A 59 -8.12 6.90 11.16
CA ASN A 59 -9.07 7.37 12.15
C ASN A 59 -10.45 6.79 11.85
N LYS A 60 -11.07 6.14 12.86
CA LYS A 60 -12.38 5.52 12.71
C LYS A 60 -13.46 6.52 12.25
N ASN A 61 -13.30 7.81 12.58
CA ASN A 61 -14.24 8.85 12.16
C ASN A 61 -14.19 9.11 10.65
N ILE A 62 -13.04 8.91 10.01
CA ILE A 62 -12.91 9.00 8.56
C ILE A 62 -13.75 7.89 7.90
N ILE A 63 -13.63 6.68 8.40
CA ILE A 63 -14.40 5.54 7.87
C ILE A 63 -15.90 5.76 8.13
N LYS A 64 -16.26 6.24 9.31
CA LYS A 64 -17.64 6.50 9.69
C LYS A 64 -18.28 7.60 8.83
N LYS A 65 -17.55 8.67 8.57
CA LYS A 65 -18.05 9.84 7.83
C LYS A 65 -18.06 9.64 6.32
N TYR A 66 -16.97 9.10 5.77
CA TYR A 66 -16.75 9.01 4.32
C TYR A 66 -16.88 7.59 3.77
N GLY A 67 -16.83 6.58 4.64
CA GLY A 67 -16.85 5.18 4.24
C GLY A 67 -15.44 4.64 4.00
N ALA A 68 -15.32 3.31 4.06
CA ALA A 68 -14.05 2.62 3.83
C ALA A 68 -13.61 2.72 2.37
N VAL A 69 -14.56 2.82 1.43
CA VAL A 69 -14.30 2.98 0.01
C VAL A 69 -14.49 4.45 -0.33
N SER A 70 -13.47 5.24 -0.04
CA SER A 70 -13.50 6.68 -0.25
C SER A 70 -12.10 7.22 -0.51
N HIS A 71 -12.04 8.38 -1.13
CA HIS A 71 -10.78 9.11 -1.33
C HIS A 71 -10.11 9.43 0.01
N GLU A 72 -10.90 9.86 1.00
CA GLU A 72 -10.41 10.23 2.33
C GLU A 72 -9.78 9.05 3.06
N CYS A 73 -10.41 7.89 3.00
CA CYS A 73 -9.86 6.68 3.61
C CYS A 73 -8.58 6.22 2.89
N CYS A 74 -8.59 6.22 1.57
CA CYS A 74 -7.42 5.86 0.75
C CYS A 74 -6.24 6.79 1.04
N LEU A 75 -6.47 8.08 1.11
CA LEU A 75 -5.43 9.07 1.40
C LEU A 75 -4.84 8.85 2.80
N SER A 76 -5.68 8.57 3.79
CA SER A 76 -5.24 8.26 5.15
C SER A 76 -4.37 7.01 5.18
N MET A 77 -4.77 5.96 4.47
CA MET A 77 -4.00 4.71 4.37
C MET A 77 -2.61 4.97 3.80
N VAL A 78 -2.52 5.69 2.70
CA VAL A 78 -1.24 5.95 2.03
C VAL A 78 -0.33 6.89 2.85
N LYS A 79 -0.87 7.90 3.47
CA LYS A 79 -0.11 8.78 4.34
C LYS A 79 0.50 8.03 5.52
N ASN A 80 -0.29 7.15 6.13
CA ASN A 80 0.18 6.38 7.28
C ASN A 80 1.14 5.28 6.87
N LEU A 81 0.94 4.68 5.70
CA LEU A 81 1.90 3.74 5.14
C LEU A 81 3.26 4.39 4.94
N SER A 82 3.30 5.62 4.45
CA SER A 82 4.56 6.34 4.23
C SER A 82 5.38 6.55 5.49
N LYS A 83 4.75 6.50 6.66
CA LYS A 83 5.44 6.61 7.96
C LYS A 83 6.05 5.28 8.41
N ILE A 84 5.57 4.17 7.88
CA ILE A 84 6.00 2.82 8.25
C ILE A 84 7.04 2.31 7.25
N SER A 85 6.80 2.55 5.98
CA SER A 85 7.62 2.07 4.88
C SER A 85 8.87 2.94 4.66
N LYS A 86 9.91 2.32 4.10
CA LYS A 86 11.12 3.01 3.65
C LYS A 86 11.04 3.46 2.19
N ALA A 87 9.89 3.20 1.58
CA ALA A 87 9.66 3.62 0.20
C ALA A 87 9.58 5.14 0.06
#